data_8a2795b7e3263cb4d48c60b34f515db5
#
_entry.id   8a2795b7e3263cb4d48c60b34f515db5
#
_cell.length_a   1.000
_cell.length_b   1.000
_cell.length_c   1.000
_cell.angle_alpha   90.00
_cell.angle_beta   90.00
_cell.angle_gamma   90.00
#
_symmetry.space_group_name_H-M   'P 1'
#
loop_
_entity.id
_entity.type
_entity.pdbx_description
1 polymer ?
#
loop_
_entity_poly.entity_id
_entity_poly.type
_entity_poly.pdbx_seq_one_letter_code
_entity_poly.pdbx_strand_id
1 'polypeptide(L)'
;SVEGLMMKIAFLMQCHKNPEQINLLLKALKHPQVDVYVHVDSKSESIREDIGEGDGIYLLPKKDSIDVQWGQFSQVQATLNLLNAAISGGGVQPLFLNQRPRLST
;
A
#
# COMPACT_ATOMS: atom_id res chain seq x y z
N SER A 1 1.06 -25.70 12.78
CA SER A 1 0.89 -24.90 13.98
C SER A 1 -0.06 -23.74 13.74
N VAL A 2 -0.48 -23.14 14.80
CA VAL A 2 -1.38 -21.99 14.71
C VAL A 2 -0.73 -20.85 13.95
N GLU A 3 0.57 -20.67 14.13
CA GLU A 3 1.27 -19.61 13.41
C GLU A 3 1.21 -19.78 11.90
N GLY A 4 1.21 -20.99 11.43
CA GLY A 4 1.10 -21.23 10.00
C GLY A 4 -0.25 -20.88 9.43
N LEU A 5 -1.24 -20.67 10.28
CA LEU A 5 -2.59 -20.31 9.87
C LEU A 5 -2.86 -18.82 10.02
N MET A 6 -1.91 -18.07 10.59
CA MET A 6 -2.11 -16.64 10.77
C MET A 6 -2.01 -15.94 9.43
N MET A 7 -2.97 -15.06 9.18
CA MET A 7 -3.00 -14.26 7.96
C MET A 7 -2.51 -12.87 8.26
N LYS A 8 -1.80 -12.30 7.32
CA LYS A 8 -1.47 -10.88 7.35
C LYS A 8 -2.36 -10.14 6.38
N ILE A 9 -2.76 -8.95 6.79
CA ILE A 9 -3.54 -8.06 5.96
C ILE A 9 -2.60 -7.01 5.41
N ALA A 10 -2.63 -6.81 4.11
CA ALA A 10 -1.85 -5.76 3.47
C ALA A 10 -2.80 -4.64 3.05
N PHE A 11 -2.59 -3.45 3.61
CA PHE A 11 -3.29 -2.26 3.16
C PHE A 11 -2.45 -1.57 2.09
N LEU A 12 -3.09 -1.18 1.00
CA LEU A 12 -2.43 -0.47 -0.09
C LEU A 12 -2.92 0.97 -0.06
N MET A 13 -2.01 1.88 0.20
CA MET A 13 -2.35 3.28 0.42
C MET A 13 -1.66 4.15 -0.63
N GLN A 14 -2.43 5.01 -1.27
CA GLN A 14 -1.90 6.03 -2.18
C GLN A 14 -2.04 7.38 -1.50
N CYS A 15 -1.00 8.18 -1.53
CA CYS A 15 -1.05 9.47 -0.88
C CYS A 15 -0.35 10.53 -1.71
N HIS A 16 -0.78 11.78 -1.54
CA HIS A 16 -0.23 12.91 -2.26
C HIS A 16 -0.17 14.19 -1.43
N LYS A 17 -0.75 14.21 -0.24
CA LYS A 17 -0.73 15.40 0.62
C LYS A 17 -1.07 15.01 2.04
N ASN A 18 -0.93 15.98 2.95
CA ASN A 18 -1.33 15.85 4.35
C ASN A 18 -0.60 14.71 5.07
N PRO A 19 0.73 14.78 5.17
CA PRO A 19 1.48 13.72 5.83
C PRO A 19 1.07 13.52 7.29
N GLU A 20 0.60 14.57 7.96
CA GLU A 20 0.14 14.42 9.34
C GLU A 20 -1.06 13.48 9.44
N GLN A 21 -2.03 13.62 8.52
CA GLN A 21 -3.18 12.73 8.50
C GLN A 21 -2.77 11.32 8.12
N ILE A 22 -1.84 11.20 7.18
CA ILE A 22 -1.31 9.90 6.79
C ILE A 22 -0.70 9.21 7.99
N ASN A 23 0.11 9.93 8.76
CA ASN A 23 0.75 9.36 9.93
C ASN A 23 -0.26 8.93 10.99
N LEU A 24 -1.32 9.69 11.18
CA LEU A 24 -2.40 9.30 12.09
C LEU A 24 -3.05 8.00 11.64
N LEU A 25 -3.30 7.89 10.35
CA LEU A 25 -3.91 6.69 9.80
C LEU A 25 -2.98 5.49 9.93
N LEU A 26 -1.70 5.68 9.63
CA LEU A 26 -0.71 4.61 9.78
C LEU A 26 -0.65 4.13 11.22
N LYS A 27 -0.70 5.05 12.16
CA LYS A 27 -0.70 4.72 13.57
C LYS A 27 -1.95 3.92 13.94
N ALA A 28 -3.10 4.32 13.40
CA ALA A 28 -4.36 3.64 13.68
C ALA A 28 -4.38 2.23 13.10
N LEU A 29 -3.68 2.00 11.99
CA LEU A 29 -3.63 0.70 11.33
C LEU A 29 -2.58 -0.22 11.94
N LYS A 30 -1.79 0.26 12.87
CA LYS A 30 -0.69 -0.53 13.40
C LYS A 30 -1.20 -1.76 14.15
N HIS A 31 -0.75 -2.92 13.69
CA HIS A 31 -1.15 -4.19 14.28
C HIS A 31 -0.15 -5.25 13.81
N PRO A 32 0.17 -6.24 14.64
CA PRO A 32 1.14 -7.27 14.25
C PRO A 32 0.79 -8.02 12.97
N GLN A 33 -0.48 -8.09 12.61
CA GLN A 33 -0.93 -8.80 11.41
C GLN A 33 -1.24 -7.87 10.25
N VAL A 34 -0.83 -6.61 10.34
CA VAL A 34 -1.11 -5.62 9.30
C VAL A 34 0.19 -5.05 8.76
N ASP A 35 0.34 -5.10 7.45
CA ASP A 35 1.38 -4.39 6.73
C ASP A 35 0.73 -3.32 5.88
N VAL A 36 1.32 -2.14 5.84
CA VAL A 36 0.81 -1.05 5.02
C VAL A 36 1.86 -0.71 3.97
N TYR A 37 1.45 -0.74 2.72
CA TYR A 37 2.31 -0.37 1.59
C TYR A 37 1.83 0.97 1.08
N VAL A 38 2.74 1.92 1.01
CA VAL A 38 2.41 3.31 0.73
C VAL A 38 3.04 3.74 -0.59
N HIS A 39 2.21 4.23 -1.48
CA HIS A 39 2.67 4.84 -2.72
C HIS A 39 2.57 6.36 -2.54
N VAL A 40 3.70 7.05 -2.70
CA VAL A 40 3.73 8.50 -2.66
C VAL A 40 3.72 9.00 -4.10
N ASP A 41 2.73 9.84 -4.42
CA ASP A 41 2.61 10.42 -5.74
C ASP A 41 3.91 11.12 -6.13
N SER A 42 4.37 10.93 -7.35
CA SER A 42 5.64 11.51 -7.78
C SER A 42 5.62 13.03 -7.76
N LYS A 43 4.44 13.64 -7.86
CA LYS A 43 4.31 15.10 -7.75
C LYS A 43 4.50 15.59 -6.32
N SER A 44 4.46 14.69 -5.36
CA SER A 44 4.44 15.03 -3.94
C SER A 44 5.60 14.39 -3.20
N GLU A 45 6.71 14.20 -3.89
CA GLU A 45 7.87 13.53 -3.33
C GLU A 45 8.36 14.20 -2.04
N SER A 46 8.12 15.51 -1.90
CA SER A 46 8.56 16.25 -0.71
C SER A 46 7.91 15.79 0.58
N ILE A 47 6.74 15.15 0.51
CA ILE A 47 6.09 14.67 1.73
C ILE A 47 6.65 13.33 2.20
N ARG A 48 7.43 12.66 1.38
CA ARG A 48 7.98 11.34 1.72
C ARG A 48 8.74 11.34 3.04
N GLU A 49 9.53 12.39 3.26
CA GLU A 49 10.33 12.51 4.47
C GLU A 49 9.46 12.64 5.72
N ASP A 50 8.26 13.15 5.56
CA ASP A 50 7.36 13.42 6.69
C ASP A 50 6.47 12.23 7.01
N ILE A 51 6.51 11.18 6.20
CA ILE A 51 5.73 9.98 6.47
C ILE A 51 6.52 9.08 7.39
N GLY A 52 5.93 8.75 8.53
CA GLY A 52 6.59 7.92 9.52
C GLY A 52 6.83 6.52 9.02
N GLU A 53 8.04 6.04 9.20
CA GLU A 53 8.39 4.66 8.92
C GLU A 53 8.35 3.87 10.21
N GLY A 54 8.22 2.58 10.08
CA GLY A 54 8.18 1.71 11.25
C GLY A 54 7.85 0.30 10.84
N ASP A 55 7.71 -0.56 11.83
CA ASP A 55 7.38 -1.95 11.58
C ASP A 55 6.04 -2.04 10.88
N GLY A 56 6.03 -2.76 9.78
CA GLY A 56 4.81 -2.98 9.02
C GLY A 56 4.43 -1.85 8.10
N ILE A 57 5.29 -0.85 7.94
CA ILE A 57 5.04 0.26 7.02
C ILE A 57 6.13 0.25 5.96
N TYR A 58 5.71 0.16 4.71
CA TYR A 58 6.64 0.03 3.58
C TYR A 58 6.30 1.08 2.53
N LEU A 59 7.17 2.07 2.37
CA LEU A 59 7.01 3.06 1.32
C LEU A 59 7.62 2.50 0.04
N LEU A 60 6.86 2.56 -1.05
CA LEU A 60 7.41 2.18 -2.34
C LEU A 60 8.58 3.11 -2.67
N PRO A 61 9.65 2.57 -3.25
CA PRO A 61 10.78 3.41 -3.62
C PRO A 61 10.37 4.41 -4.69
N LYS A 62 11.13 5.49 -4.76
CA LYS A 62 10.86 6.59 -5.66
C LYS A 62 10.71 6.14 -7.11
N LYS A 63 11.47 5.12 -7.51
CA LYS A 63 11.41 4.61 -8.88
C LYS A 63 10.05 4.03 -9.24
N ASP A 64 9.26 3.64 -8.24
CA ASP A 64 7.94 3.06 -8.44
C ASP A 64 6.82 4.06 -8.21
N SER A 65 7.17 5.32 -7.97
CA SER A 65 6.20 6.40 -7.82
C SER A 65 5.67 6.85 -9.17
N ILE A 66 4.37 7.02 -9.23
CA ILE A 66 3.67 7.43 -10.44
C ILE A 66 3.05 8.80 -10.20
N ASP A 67 3.00 9.62 -11.24
CA ASP A 67 2.23 10.86 -11.24
C ASP A 67 0.78 10.48 -11.42
N VAL A 68 0.04 10.42 -10.30
CA VAL A 68 -1.31 9.90 -10.31
C VAL A 68 -2.30 10.96 -10.79
N GLN A 69 -3.05 10.60 -11.81
CA GLN A 69 -4.19 11.39 -12.29
C GLN A 69 -5.42 10.62 -11.88
N TRP A 70 -6.15 11.15 -10.91
CA TRP A 70 -7.28 10.43 -10.31
C TRP A 70 -8.34 10.12 -11.36
N GLY A 71 -8.80 8.88 -11.37
CA GLY A 71 -9.75 8.42 -12.37
C GLY A 71 -9.13 8.01 -13.68
N GLN A 72 -7.80 8.08 -13.79
CA GLN A 72 -7.06 7.77 -15.00
C GLN A 72 -6.28 6.46 -14.83
N PHE A 73 -5.69 6.01 -15.93
CA PHE A 73 -4.89 4.79 -15.92
C PHE A 73 -3.73 4.83 -14.92
N SER A 74 -3.15 6.01 -14.71
CA SER A 74 -2.03 6.13 -13.77
C SER A 74 -2.43 5.74 -12.35
N GLN A 75 -3.69 5.95 -11.97
CA GLN A 75 -4.17 5.49 -10.66
C GLN A 75 -4.16 3.96 -10.59
N VAL A 76 -4.51 3.31 -11.67
CA VAL A 76 -4.46 1.85 -11.76
C VAL A 76 -3.01 1.39 -11.68
N GLN A 77 -2.10 2.08 -12.36
CA GLN A 77 -0.69 1.72 -12.35
C GLN A 77 -0.10 1.83 -10.93
N ALA A 78 -0.46 2.88 -10.21
CA ALA A 78 -0.01 3.03 -8.83
C ALA A 78 -0.52 1.87 -7.96
N THR A 79 -1.75 1.47 -8.16
CA THR A 79 -2.32 0.33 -7.44
C THR A 79 -1.57 -0.96 -7.78
N LEU A 80 -1.25 -1.16 -9.04
CA LEU A 80 -0.50 -2.35 -9.46
C LEU A 80 0.91 -2.37 -8.85
N ASN A 81 1.55 -1.22 -8.77
CA ASN A 81 2.87 -1.13 -8.15
C ASN A 81 2.80 -1.49 -6.67
N LEU A 82 1.77 -1.01 -5.99
CA LEU A 82 1.54 -1.35 -4.58
C LEU A 82 1.31 -2.85 -4.42
N LEU A 83 0.48 -3.41 -5.29
CA LEU A 83 0.17 -4.83 -5.24
C LEU A 83 1.41 -5.68 -5.44
N ASN A 84 2.23 -5.32 -6.42
CA ASN A 84 3.49 -6.02 -6.66
C ASN A 84 4.40 -5.97 -5.45
N ALA A 85 4.50 -4.80 -4.81
CA ALA A 85 5.32 -4.64 -3.62
C ALA A 85 4.82 -5.54 -2.50
N ALA A 86 3.52 -5.59 -2.29
CA ALA A 86 2.94 -6.40 -1.22
C ALA A 86 3.18 -7.89 -1.46
N ILE A 87 2.97 -8.34 -2.69
CA ILE A 87 3.15 -9.76 -3.03
C ILE A 87 4.62 -10.15 -2.91
N SER A 88 5.52 -9.31 -3.41
CA SER A 88 6.96 -9.61 -3.42
C SER A 88 7.56 -9.53 -2.03
N GLY A 89 7.06 -8.61 -1.22
CA GLY A 89 7.68 -8.31 0.06
C GLY A 89 7.28 -9.22 1.21
N GLY A 90 6.10 -9.83 1.15
CA GLY A 90 5.60 -10.53 2.31
C GLY A 90 4.98 -11.88 2.08
N GLY A 91 5.00 -12.37 0.85
CA GLY A 91 4.28 -13.60 0.55
C GLY A 91 2.78 -13.46 0.75
N VAL A 92 2.28 -12.26 0.67
CA VAL A 92 0.87 -11.95 0.90
C VAL A 92 0.07 -12.31 -0.35
N GLN A 93 -1.08 -12.93 -0.14
CA GLN A 93 -2.01 -13.22 -1.22
C GLN A 93 -3.06 -12.12 -1.27
N PRO A 94 -3.24 -11.44 -2.39
CA PRO A 94 -4.26 -10.40 -2.48
C PRO A 94 -5.64 -11.03 -2.39
N LEU A 95 -6.39 -10.65 -1.39
CA LEU A 95 -7.72 -11.22 -1.18
C LEU A 95 -8.67 -10.93 -2.33
N PHE A 96 -8.53 -9.76 -2.95
CA PHE A 96 -9.44 -9.42 -4.03
C PHE A 96 -9.26 -10.31 -5.26
N LEU A 97 -8.10 -10.92 -5.42
CA LEU A 97 -7.88 -11.86 -6.52
C LEU A 97 -8.67 -13.14 -6.31
N ASN A 98 -8.94 -13.50 -5.08
CA ASN A 98 -9.76 -14.66 -4.77
C ASN A 98 -11.22 -14.43 -5.09
N GLN A 99 -11.60 -13.19 -5.32
CA GLN A 99 -12.96 -12.80 -5.64
C GLN A 99 -13.12 -12.46 -7.11
N ARG A 100 -12.09 -12.72 -7.88
CA ARG A 100 -12.05 -12.34 -9.28
C ARG A 100 -13.23 -12.86 -10.11
N PRO A 101 -13.69 -14.07 -9.93
CA PRO A 101 -14.82 -14.55 -10.76
C PRO A 101 -16.04 -13.64 -10.69
N ARG A 102 -16.23 -12.99 -9.57
CA ARG A 102 -17.35 -12.05 -9.42
C ARG A 102 -17.12 -10.76 -10.17
N LEU A 103 -15.87 -10.40 -10.35
CA LEU A 103 -15.51 -9.16 -11.00
C LEU A 103 -15.55 -9.26 -12.51
N SER A 104 -15.50 -10.47 -13.02
CA SER A 104 -15.45 -10.70 -14.45
C SER A 104 -16.81 -10.52 -15.12
N THR A 105 -17.85 -10.37 -14.35
CA THR A 105 -19.19 -10.18 -14.89
C THR A 105 -19.38 -8.81 -15.50
#